data_b369d854ca24c84884df90d226c70ef0
#
_entry.id   b369d854ca24c84884df90d226c70ef0
#
_cell.length_a   1.000
_cell.length_b   1.000
_cell.length_c   1.000
_cell.angle_alpha   90.00
_cell.angle_beta   90.00
_cell.angle_gamma   90.00
#
_symmetry.space_group_name_H-M   'P 1'
#
loop_
_entity.id
_entity.type
_entity.pdbx_description
1 polymer ?
#
loop_
_entity_poly.entity_id
_entity_poly.type
_entity_poly.pdbx_seq_one_letter_code
_entity_poly.pdbx_strand_id
1 'polypeptide(L)'
;HVVTRRQRQMCIRDSVETAQHWNLSENQVVAMIHSGSRGLGHQVCSDHIHQLELRLKQRGNDWIDEEWGYVLPDRQLASAPIHSKQGQAYLNDMKTAANFAFTNRAVLTDRLFKGLKAELGEEIELSTLYDVSHNIAKIEDHVIHGKNCACVVHRKGATRAFSGNQPDVHASFSDTGQPVVVPGDMGRGSWLMAGPRTQQNQAFGSACHGAGRALSRSAARKQINAEQKENELRNKGIIVQAATKNILSEEAPEAYKNVDQVIENTSRANLARPVLRLEPMAVIKG
;
A
#
# COMPACT_ATOMS: atom_id res chain seq x y z
N HIS A 1 1.10 3.02 11.67
CA HIS A 1 -0.04 3.93 11.71
C HIS A 1 -1.32 3.11 11.90
N VAL A 2 -2.07 3.37 12.95
CA VAL A 2 -3.40 2.80 13.16
C VAL A 2 -4.41 3.90 12.86
N VAL A 3 -5.36 3.63 12.00
CA VAL A 3 -6.43 4.57 11.65
C VAL A 3 -7.74 3.86 11.90
N THR A 4 -8.55 4.38 12.84
CA THR A 4 -9.91 3.91 13.08
C THR A 4 -10.86 4.73 12.22
N ARG A 5 -11.74 4.11 11.46
CA ARG A 5 -12.58 4.78 10.46
C ARG A 5 -14.02 4.29 10.50
N ARG A 6 -14.94 5.20 10.25
CA ARG A 6 -16.37 4.91 10.07
C ARG A 6 -16.67 4.76 8.59
N GLN A 7 -17.45 3.76 8.22
CA GLN A 7 -17.86 3.56 6.83
C GLN A 7 -18.98 4.50 6.41
N ARG A 8 -18.88 5.10 5.22
CA ARG A 8 -20.00 5.64 4.47
C ARG A 8 -20.04 5.01 3.10
N GLN A 9 -21.21 4.59 2.68
CA GLN A 9 -21.46 3.85 1.45
C GLN A 9 -21.52 4.77 0.24
N MET A 10 -20.93 4.32 -0.89
CA MET A 10 -21.33 4.78 -2.21
C MET A 10 -22.29 3.74 -2.81
N CYS A 11 -23.50 4.20 -3.17
CA CYS A 11 -24.60 3.35 -3.64
C CYS A 11 -24.39 2.82 -5.06
N ILE A 12 -23.53 1.82 -5.21
CA ILE A 12 -23.51 0.97 -6.40
C ILE A 12 -23.85 -0.44 -5.91
N ARG A 13 -24.88 -1.07 -6.47
CA ARG A 13 -25.39 -2.40 -6.04
C ARG A 13 -24.27 -3.44 -5.89
N ASP A 14 -23.35 -3.49 -6.85
CA ASP A 14 -22.19 -4.40 -6.83
C ASP A 14 -21.24 -4.17 -5.64
N SER A 15 -21.14 -2.94 -5.13
CA SER A 15 -20.27 -2.63 -3.99
C SER A 15 -20.88 -3.09 -2.67
N VAL A 16 -22.23 -3.04 -2.56
CA VAL A 16 -22.96 -3.54 -1.39
C VAL A 16 -22.79 -5.05 -1.26
N GLU A 17 -23.01 -5.79 -2.34
CA GLU A 17 -22.84 -7.26 -2.37
C GLU A 17 -21.40 -7.67 -2.02
N THR A 18 -20.40 -6.96 -2.56
CA THR A 18 -18.99 -7.19 -2.23
C THR A 18 -18.68 -6.89 -0.77
N ALA A 19 -19.21 -5.80 -0.23
CA ALA A 19 -19.02 -5.44 1.18
C ALA A 19 -19.64 -6.49 2.11
N GLN A 20 -20.85 -6.94 1.81
CA GLN A 20 -21.55 -8.00 2.55
C GLN A 20 -20.77 -9.33 2.51
N HIS A 21 -20.24 -9.70 1.33
CA HIS A 21 -19.40 -10.89 1.20
C HIS A 21 -18.14 -10.82 2.08
N TRP A 22 -17.64 -9.62 2.34
CA TRP A 22 -16.52 -9.38 3.25
C TRP A 22 -16.94 -9.15 4.71
N ASN A 23 -18.19 -9.40 5.06
CA ASN A 23 -18.77 -9.14 6.39
C ASN A 23 -18.61 -7.69 6.84
N LEU A 24 -18.74 -6.76 5.89
CA LEU A 24 -18.67 -5.33 6.14
C LEU A 24 -20.04 -4.70 5.97
N SER A 25 -20.44 -3.87 6.94
CA SER A 25 -21.71 -3.17 6.96
C SER A 25 -21.56 -1.66 7.12
N GLU A 26 -22.59 -0.90 6.77
CA GLU A 26 -22.61 0.53 6.95
C GLU A 26 -22.48 0.90 8.44
N ASN A 27 -21.73 1.95 8.73
CA ASN A 27 -21.42 2.43 10.09
C ASN A 27 -20.59 1.48 10.97
N GLN A 28 -20.08 0.37 10.43
CA GLN A 28 -19.14 -0.47 11.14
C GLN A 28 -17.81 0.27 11.36
N VAL A 29 -17.21 0.09 12.54
CA VAL A 29 -15.87 0.60 12.82
C VAL A 29 -14.84 -0.37 12.28
N VAL A 30 -13.89 0.15 11.52
CA VAL A 30 -12.75 -0.62 10.99
C VAL A 30 -11.43 0.03 11.40
N ALA A 31 -10.41 -0.79 11.62
CA ALA A 31 -9.05 -0.33 11.88
C ALA A 31 -8.14 -0.65 10.69
N MET A 32 -7.33 0.31 10.28
CA MET A 32 -6.33 0.13 9.24
C MET A 32 -4.94 0.35 9.81
N ILE A 33 -4.09 -0.68 9.74
CA ILE A 33 -2.69 -0.63 10.17
C ILE A 33 -1.81 -0.45 8.93
N HIS A 34 -1.06 0.64 8.86
CA HIS A 34 -0.11 0.89 7.79
C HIS A 34 1.31 0.91 8.35
N SER A 35 1.98 -0.23 8.31
CA SER A 35 3.35 -0.44 8.77
C SER A 35 4.05 -1.49 7.89
N GLY A 36 5.37 -1.49 7.89
CA GLY A 36 6.20 -2.40 7.09
C GLY A 36 7.35 -2.98 7.87
N SER A 37 8.43 -3.29 7.17
CA SER A 37 9.67 -3.85 7.74
C SER A 37 10.51 -2.85 8.53
N ARG A 38 10.04 -1.62 8.67
CA ARG A 38 10.74 -0.53 9.37
C ARG A 38 12.17 -0.33 8.81
N GLY A 39 13.16 -0.12 9.66
CA GLY A 39 14.55 0.07 9.25
C GLY A 39 15.17 -1.14 8.55
N LEU A 40 14.75 -2.36 8.87
CA LEU A 40 15.34 -3.58 8.30
C LEU A 40 15.25 -3.60 6.77
N GLY A 41 14.05 -3.51 6.20
CA GLY A 41 13.91 -3.58 4.73
C GLY A 41 14.49 -2.36 4.02
N HIS A 42 14.55 -1.20 4.68
CA HIS A 42 15.24 -0.03 4.13
C HIS A 42 16.75 -0.30 4.05
N GLN A 43 17.36 -0.85 5.09
CA GLN A 43 18.79 -1.18 5.10
C GLN A 43 19.11 -2.24 4.06
N VAL A 44 18.35 -3.34 4.01
CA VAL A 44 18.52 -4.41 3.00
C VAL A 44 18.47 -3.82 1.59
N CYS A 45 17.49 -2.98 1.30
CA CYS A 45 17.39 -2.34 -0.02
C CYS A 45 18.61 -1.46 -0.33
N SER A 46 19.05 -0.64 0.63
CA SER A 46 20.19 0.26 0.47
C SER A 46 21.50 -0.51 0.23
N ASP A 47 21.71 -1.61 0.95
CA ASP A 47 22.91 -2.44 0.81
C ASP A 47 22.97 -3.08 -0.56
N HIS A 48 21.87 -3.66 -1.07
CA HIS A 48 21.81 -4.24 -2.40
C HIS A 48 21.98 -3.20 -3.50
N ILE A 49 21.33 -2.03 -3.40
CA ILE A 49 21.50 -0.92 -4.35
C ILE A 49 22.98 -0.52 -4.39
N HIS A 50 23.59 -0.28 -3.22
CA HIS A 50 24.99 0.11 -3.15
C HIS A 50 25.91 -0.92 -3.83
N GLN A 51 25.72 -2.21 -3.57
CA GLN A 51 26.49 -3.30 -4.18
C GLN A 51 26.36 -3.32 -5.71
N LEU A 52 25.15 -3.15 -6.23
CA LEU A 52 24.89 -3.12 -7.67
C LEU A 52 25.47 -1.85 -8.31
N GLU A 53 25.35 -0.71 -7.65
CA GLU A 53 25.90 0.56 -8.14
C GLU A 53 27.44 0.59 -8.22
N LEU A 54 28.12 -0.11 -7.30
CA LEU A 54 29.60 -0.24 -7.34
C LEU A 54 30.12 -0.94 -8.59
N ARG A 55 29.30 -1.72 -9.28
CA ARG A 55 29.65 -2.42 -10.52
C ARG A 55 29.58 -1.51 -11.74
N LEU A 56 28.81 -0.42 -11.66
CA LEU A 56 28.54 0.46 -12.78
C LEU A 56 29.72 1.42 -13.03
N LYS A 57 30.15 1.51 -14.28
CA LYS A 57 31.14 2.48 -14.75
C LYS A 57 30.47 3.55 -15.59
N GLN A 58 30.72 4.81 -15.27
CA GLN A 58 30.20 5.91 -16.08
C GLN A 58 31.00 6.06 -17.38
N ARG A 59 30.31 6.11 -18.52
CA ARG A 59 30.88 6.44 -19.83
C ARG A 59 29.99 7.46 -20.54
N GLY A 60 30.44 8.70 -20.57
CA GLY A 60 29.63 9.82 -21.05
C GLY A 60 28.40 10.04 -20.16
N ASN A 61 27.21 9.95 -20.73
CA ASN A 61 25.94 10.06 -20.01
C ASN A 61 25.39 8.73 -19.50
N ASP A 62 26.02 7.60 -19.89
CA ASP A 62 25.54 6.27 -19.60
C ASP A 62 26.30 5.60 -18.45
N TRP A 63 25.64 4.66 -17.79
CA TRP A 63 26.21 3.77 -16.78
C TRP A 63 26.27 2.35 -17.34
N ILE A 64 27.44 1.73 -17.29
CA ILE A 64 27.69 0.43 -17.90
C ILE A 64 28.03 -0.60 -16.83
N ASP A 65 27.31 -1.73 -16.84
CA ASP A 65 27.73 -2.98 -16.20
C ASP A 65 28.44 -3.84 -17.22
N GLU A 66 29.78 -3.91 -17.16
CA GLU A 66 30.58 -4.63 -18.13
C GLU A 66 30.45 -6.17 -18.04
N GLU A 67 30.08 -6.70 -16.84
CA GLU A 67 29.92 -8.14 -16.65
C GLU A 67 28.62 -8.65 -17.27
N TRP A 68 27.52 -7.87 -17.13
CA TRP A 68 26.21 -8.28 -17.62
C TRP A 68 25.80 -7.60 -18.94
N GLY A 69 26.63 -6.69 -19.44
CA GLY A 69 26.39 -6.01 -20.70
C GLY A 69 25.24 -4.98 -20.66
N TYR A 70 24.88 -4.47 -19.48
CA TYR A 70 23.83 -3.46 -19.35
C TYR A 70 24.38 -2.05 -19.63
N VAL A 71 23.62 -1.29 -20.41
CA VAL A 71 23.82 0.14 -20.61
C VAL A 71 22.58 0.85 -20.05
N LEU A 72 22.77 1.67 -19.02
CA LEU A 72 21.71 2.30 -18.27
C LEU A 72 21.84 3.83 -18.37
N PRO A 73 20.73 4.55 -18.67
CA PRO A 73 20.74 6.01 -18.73
C PRO A 73 20.80 6.65 -17.33
N ASP A 74 20.51 5.90 -16.28
CA ASP A 74 20.51 6.35 -14.89
C ASP A 74 21.09 5.27 -13.98
N ARG A 75 21.99 5.66 -13.08
CA ARG A 75 22.58 4.77 -12.08
C ARG A 75 21.52 4.11 -11.17
N GLN A 76 20.42 4.78 -10.90
CA GLN A 76 19.32 4.25 -10.09
C GLN A 76 18.60 3.05 -10.73
N LEU A 77 18.85 2.78 -12.01
CA LEU A 77 18.35 1.61 -12.73
C LEU A 77 19.27 0.39 -12.57
N ALA A 78 20.26 0.43 -11.67
CA ALA A 78 21.12 -0.70 -11.35
C ALA A 78 20.29 -1.96 -11.10
N SER A 79 20.62 -3.04 -11.79
CA SER A 79 19.85 -4.29 -11.81
C SER A 79 20.77 -5.50 -11.89
N ALA A 80 20.25 -6.66 -11.53
CA ALA A 80 20.95 -7.93 -11.61
C ALA A 80 20.10 -8.95 -12.37
N PRO A 81 20.70 -9.82 -13.21
CA PRO A 81 19.99 -10.95 -13.77
C PRO A 81 19.39 -11.81 -12.63
N ILE A 82 18.14 -12.22 -12.79
CA ILE A 82 17.41 -12.95 -11.75
C ILE A 82 18.14 -14.21 -11.27
N HIS A 83 18.83 -14.90 -12.17
CA HIS A 83 19.57 -16.15 -11.87
C HIS A 83 21.02 -15.92 -11.43
N SER A 84 21.48 -14.67 -11.38
CA SER A 84 22.80 -14.36 -10.84
C SER A 84 22.83 -14.53 -9.31
N LYS A 85 24.03 -14.71 -8.76
CA LYS A 85 24.22 -14.76 -7.30
C LYS A 85 23.63 -13.52 -6.60
N GLN A 86 23.83 -12.35 -7.19
CA GLN A 86 23.35 -11.06 -6.67
C GLN A 86 21.82 -10.96 -6.76
N GLY A 87 21.22 -11.37 -7.88
CA GLY A 87 19.77 -11.38 -8.05
C GLY A 87 19.07 -12.31 -7.06
N GLN A 88 19.63 -13.51 -6.84
CA GLN A 88 19.09 -14.46 -5.86
C GLN A 88 19.28 -13.99 -4.43
N ALA A 89 20.43 -13.40 -4.08
CA ALA A 89 20.65 -12.80 -2.76
C ALA A 89 19.62 -11.68 -2.49
N TYR A 90 19.45 -10.75 -3.44
CA TYR A 90 18.44 -9.70 -3.31
C TYR A 90 17.03 -10.25 -3.08
N LEU A 91 16.60 -11.24 -3.88
CA LEU A 91 15.26 -11.82 -3.72
C LEU A 91 15.07 -12.51 -2.37
N ASN A 92 16.09 -13.19 -1.85
CA ASN A 92 16.01 -13.87 -0.55
C ASN A 92 15.96 -12.87 0.61
N ASP A 93 16.79 -11.85 0.59
CA ASP A 93 16.82 -10.81 1.63
C ASP A 93 15.54 -9.97 1.61
N MET A 94 15.02 -9.65 0.41
CA MET A 94 13.72 -8.99 0.25
C MET A 94 12.58 -9.85 0.84
N LYS A 95 12.56 -11.17 0.59
CA LYS A 95 11.55 -12.07 1.18
C LYS A 95 11.64 -12.10 2.69
N THR A 96 12.86 -12.11 3.25
CA THR A 96 13.10 -12.06 4.70
C THR A 96 12.56 -10.76 5.30
N ALA A 97 12.86 -9.62 4.68
CA ALA A 97 12.32 -8.32 5.09
C ALA A 97 10.79 -8.25 4.96
N ALA A 98 10.21 -8.87 3.93
CA ALA A 98 8.76 -8.96 3.76
C ALA A 98 8.11 -9.79 4.86
N ASN A 99 8.69 -10.95 5.22
CA ASN A 99 8.18 -11.77 6.32
C ASN A 99 8.25 -11.03 7.65
N PHE A 100 9.33 -10.28 7.90
CA PHE A 100 9.40 -9.40 9.06
C PHE A 100 8.27 -8.35 9.07
N ALA A 101 7.96 -7.75 7.91
CA ALA A 101 6.88 -6.79 7.80
C ALA A 101 5.51 -7.40 8.11
N PHE A 102 5.22 -8.63 7.63
CA PHE A 102 3.99 -9.35 7.96
C PHE A 102 3.91 -9.66 9.45
N THR A 103 4.99 -10.16 10.06
CA THR A 103 5.07 -10.41 11.50
C THR A 103 4.85 -9.11 12.31
N ASN A 104 5.48 -8.02 11.92
CA ASN A 104 5.29 -6.73 12.58
C ASN A 104 3.81 -6.29 12.57
N ARG A 105 3.12 -6.41 11.43
CA ARG A 105 1.69 -6.08 11.35
C ARG A 105 0.83 -7.04 12.18
N ALA A 106 1.12 -8.34 12.17
CA ALA A 106 0.42 -9.32 12.99
C ALA A 106 0.53 -8.99 14.49
N VAL A 107 1.72 -8.63 14.97
CA VAL A 107 1.94 -8.20 16.37
C VAL A 107 1.18 -6.90 16.67
N LEU A 108 1.18 -5.94 15.74
CA LEU A 108 0.42 -4.68 15.92
C LEU A 108 -1.10 -4.95 15.95
N THR A 109 -1.59 -5.88 15.15
CA THR A 109 -2.99 -6.30 15.13
C THR A 109 -3.39 -6.96 16.44
N ASP A 110 -2.58 -7.87 16.95
CA ASP A 110 -2.81 -8.53 18.27
C ASP A 110 -2.86 -7.50 19.39
N ARG A 111 -1.91 -6.57 19.42
CA ARG A 111 -1.89 -5.48 20.42
C ARG A 111 -3.12 -4.59 20.33
N LEU A 112 -3.53 -4.23 19.10
CA LEU A 112 -4.75 -3.44 18.87
C LEU A 112 -5.97 -4.20 19.38
N PHE A 113 -6.11 -5.48 19.07
CA PHE A 113 -7.24 -6.29 19.49
C PHE A 113 -7.31 -6.42 21.00
N LYS A 114 -6.19 -6.67 21.68
CA LYS A 114 -6.10 -6.70 23.13
C LYS A 114 -6.48 -5.37 23.77
N GLY A 115 -5.99 -4.25 23.21
CA GLY A 115 -6.34 -2.92 23.68
C GLY A 115 -7.83 -2.58 23.50
N LEU A 116 -8.41 -2.90 22.34
CA LEU A 116 -9.83 -2.68 22.09
C LEU A 116 -10.72 -3.52 23.02
N LYS A 117 -10.38 -4.79 23.24
CA LYS A 117 -11.13 -5.65 24.18
C LYS A 117 -11.04 -5.14 25.62
N ALA A 118 -9.89 -4.70 26.06
CA ALA A 118 -9.69 -4.17 27.40
C ALA A 118 -10.53 -2.90 27.66
N GLU A 119 -10.74 -2.06 26.64
CA GLU A 119 -11.46 -0.79 26.77
C GLU A 119 -12.98 -0.92 26.47
N LEU A 120 -13.36 -1.81 25.54
CA LEU A 120 -14.72 -1.91 25.04
C LEU A 120 -15.48 -3.16 25.49
N GLY A 121 -14.79 -4.13 26.10
CA GLY A 121 -15.35 -5.40 26.56
C GLY A 121 -14.86 -6.61 25.73
N GLU A 122 -14.82 -7.77 26.36
CA GLU A 122 -14.35 -9.02 25.76
C GLU A 122 -15.29 -9.58 24.69
N GLU A 123 -16.55 -9.16 24.69
CA GLU A 123 -17.59 -9.62 23.78
C GLU A 123 -17.47 -9.04 22.37
N ILE A 124 -16.62 -8.03 22.14
CA ILE A 124 -16.43 -7.48 20.80
C ILE A 124 -15.74 -8.49 19.88
N GLU A 125 -16.32 -8.69 18.72
CA GLU A 125 -15.73 -9.51 17.67
C GLU A 125 -14.76 -8.70 16.82
N LEU A 126 -13.54 -9.20 16.64
CA LEU A 126 -12.49 -8.59 15.87
C LEU A 126 -11.90 -9.62 14.89
N SER A 127 -11.83 -9.26 13.63
CA SER A 127 -11.24 -10.09 12.58
C SER A 127 -10.36 -9.28 11.64
N THR A 128 -9.38 -9.93 11.02
CA THR A 128 -8.54 -9.33 9.99
C THR A 128 -9.13 -9.65 8.63
N LEU A 129 -9.58 -8.64 7.89
CA LEU A 129 -10.08 -8.82 6.54
C LEU A 129 -8.94 -9.17 5.57
N TYR A 130 -7.88 -8.37 5.57
CA TYR A 130 -6.82 -8.48 4.56
C TYR A 130 -5.50 -7.87 5.04
N ASP A 131 -4.39 -8.49 4.61
CA ASP A 131 -3.03 -7.97 4.80
C ASP A 131 -2.29 -7.98 3.46
N VAL A 132 -1.67 -6.86 3.09
CA VAL A 132 -1.02 -6.66 1.79
C VAL A 132 0.25 -5.83 1.90
N SER A 133 1.23 -6.12 1.04
CA SER A 133 2.43 -5.31 0.85
C SER A 133 2.37 -4.54 -0.46
N HIS A 134 2.81 -3.28 -0.46
CA HIS A 134 2.84 -2.39 -1.62
C HIS A 134 4.25 -1.91 -2.03
N ASN A 135 5.29 -2.43 -1.37
CA ASN A 135 6.70 -2.25 -1.72
C ASN A 135 7.36 -3.63 -1.69
N ILE A 136 7.21 -4.39 -2.76
CA ILE A 136 7.64 -5.78 -2.84
C ILE A 136 7.77 -6.20 -4.30
N ALA A 137 8.65 -7.16 -4.58
CA ALA A 137 8.66 -7.90 -5.84
C ALA A 137 8.06 -9.30 -5.62
N LYS A 138 7.25 -9.75 -6.58
CA LYS A 138 6.68 -11.11 -6.59
C LYS A 138 6.89 -11.76 -7.94
N ILE A 139 7.14 -13.06 -7.94
CA ILE A 139 7.15 -13.87 -9.16
C ILE A 139 5.69 -14.21 -9.45
N GLU A 140 5.20 -13.81 -10.61
CA GLU A 140 3.81 -13.95 -11.04
C GLU A 140 3.77 -14.31 -12.53
N ASP A 141 2.76 -15.09 -12.94
CA ASP A 141 2.56 -15.42 -14.35
C ASP A 141 1.66 -14.37 -15.02
N HIS A 142 2.16 -13.82 -16.12
CA HIS A 142 1.44 -12.82 -16.91
C HIS A 142 1.51 -13.13 -18.39
N VAL A 143 0.46 -12.73 -19.13
CA VAL A 143 0.44 -12.82 -20.59
C VAL A 143 1.10 -11.57 -21.17
N ILE A 144 2.25 -11.76 -21.84
CA ILE A 144 3.00 -10.69 -22.51
C ILE A 144 3.08 -11.04 -24.00
N HIS A 145 2.58 -10.15 -24.85
CA HIS A 145 2.49 -10.36 -26.31
C HIS A 145 1.86 -11.72 -26.68
N GLY A 146 0.79 -12.11 -25.95
CA GLY A 146 0.08 -13.37 -26.17
C GLY A 146 0.77 -14.64 -25.64
N LYS A 147 1.89 -14.51 -24.91
CA LYS A 147 2.62 -15.64 -24.31
C LYS A 147 2.59 -15.57 -22.79
N ASN A 148 2.41 -16.70 -22.13
CA ASN A 148 2.57 -16.80 -20.69
C ASN A 148 4.05 -16.65 -20.32
N CYS A 149 4.35 -15.71 -19.44
CA CYS A 149 5.70 -15.41 -18.97
C CYS A 149 5.71 -15.32 -17.45
N ALA A 150 6.64 -16.00 -16.80
CA ALA A 150 6.96 -15.78 -15.40
C ALA A 150 7.72 -14.45 -15.26
N CYS A 151 7.14 -13.52 -14.51
CA CYS A 151 7.64 -12.15 -14.35
C CYS A 151 7.97 -11.85 -12.90
N VAL A 152 9.04 -11.11 -12.66
CA VAL A 152 9.29 -10.49 -11.35
C VAL A 152 8.61 -9.13 -11.34
N VAL A 153 7.42 -9.07 -10.76
CA VAL A 153 6.62 -7.84 -10.73
C VAL A 153 7.00 -7.01 -9.51
N HIS A 154 7.72 -5.93 -9.75
CA HIS A 154 8.08 -4.95 -8.71
C HIS A 154 6.95 -3.94 -8.52
N ARG A 155 6.43 -3.86 -7.29
CA ARG A 155 5.44 -2.85 -6.91
C ARG A 155 6.06 -1.88 -5.93
N LYS A 156 6.00 -0.60 -6.27
CA LYS A 156 6.41 0.53 -5.44
C LYS A 156 5.33 1.60 -5.53
N GLY A 157 4.63 1.81 -4.43
CA GLY A 157 3.47 2.69 -4.47
C GLY A 157 2.27 2.12 -5.23
N ALA A 158 2.25 0.82 -5.43
CA ALA A 158 1.16 0.06 -6.03
C ALA A 158 0.95 -1.23 -5.25
N THR A 159 -0.25 -1.77 -5.29
CA THR A 159 -0.60 -3.05 -4.66
C THR A 159 -1.17 -4.01 -5.69
N ARG A 160 -1.14 -5.31 -5.39
CA ARG A 160 -1.77 -6.32 -6.23
C ARG A 160 -3.29 -6.16 -6.18
N ALA A 161 -3.94 -6.24 -7.34
CA ALA A 161 -5.37 -6.10 -7.53
C ALA A 161 -5.87 -7.13 -8.54
N PHE A 162 -5.80 -8.40 -8.16
CA PHE A 162 -6.22 -9.49 -9.03
C PHE A 162 -7.74 -9.65 -9.01
N SER A 163 -8.30 -10.04 -10.18
CA SER A 163 -9.67 -10.56 -10.26
C SER A 163 -9.78 -11.87 -9.48
N GLY A 164 -11.00 -12.24 -9.07
CA GLY A 164 -11.23 -13.43 -8.26
C GLY A 164 -10.78 -14.75 -8.91
N ASN A 165 -10.78 -14.80 -10.24
CA ASN A 165 -10.44 -16.02 -10.99
C ASN A 165 -8.94 -16.30 -11.14
N GLN A 166 -8.07 -15.52 -10.48
CA GLN A 166 -6.63 -15.72 -10.55
C GLN A 166 -6.16 -16.78 -9.53
N PRO A 167 -5.22 -17.67 -9.88
CA PRO A 167 -4.76 -18.75 -9.00
C PRO A 167 -4.25 -18.30 -7.64
N ASP A 168 -3.62 -17.12 -7.59
CA ASP A 168 -3.02 -16.56 -6.39
C ASP A 168 -4.01 -15.80 -5.48
N VAL A 169 -5.29 -15.78 -5.82
CA VAL A 169 -6.32 -15.14 -5.01
C VAL A 169 -6.86 -16.13 -4.01
N HIS A 170 -6.87 -15.75 -2.73
CA HIS A 170 -7.43 -16.59 -1.67
C HIS A 170 -8.92 -16.89 -1.93
N ALA A 171 -9.35 -18.09 -1.61
CA ALA A 171 -10.71 -18.58 -1.88
C ALA A 171 -11.82 -17.63 -1.38
N SER A 172 -11.59 -16.96 -0.24
CA SER A 172 -12.55 -15.97 0.30
C SER A 172 -12.79 -14.76 -0.62
N PHE A 173 -11.98 -14.56 -1.65
CA PHE A 173 -12.07 -13.45 -2.59
C PHE A 173 -12.30 -13.88 -4.04
N SER A 174 -12.58 -15.19 -4.26
CA SER A 174 -12.82 -15.74 -5.61
C SER A 174 -13.97 -15.05 -6.35
N ASP A 175 -15.02 -14.69 -5.64
CA ASP A 175 -16.22 -14.09 -6.25
C ASP A 175 -16.14 -12.56 -6.35
N THR A 176 -15.32 -11.95 -5.51
CA THR A 176 -15.27 -10.48 -5.38
C THR A 176 -14.04 -9.85 -6.01
N GLY A 177 -12.98 -10.61 -6.21
CA GLY A 177 -11.65 -10.10 -6.46
C GLY A 177 -10.93 -9.68 -5.18
N GLN A 178 -9.63 -9.54 -5.29
CA GLN A 178 -8.72 -9.26 -4.18
C GLN A 178 -8.99 -7.88 -3.57
N PRO A 179 -9.04 -7.74 -2.22
CA PRO A 179 -9.18 -6.43 -1.59
C PRO A 179 -7.99 -5.52 -1.90
N VAL A 180 -8.27 -4.25 -2.16
CA VAL A 180 -7.31 -3.20 -2.44
C VAL A 180 -7.53 -2.05 -1.47
N VAL A 181 -6.62 -1.88 -0.52
CA VAL A 181 -6.69 -0.82 0.48
C VAL A 181 -6.00 0.43 -0.06
N VAL A 182 -6.74 1.52 -0.16
CA VAL A 182 -6.24 2.81 -0.67
C VAL A 182 -6.35 3.87 0.43
N PRO A 183 -5.33 3.99 1.31
CA PRO A 183 -5.30 5.05 2.30
C PRO A 183 -5.26 6.42 1.62
N GLY A 184 -6.13 7.31 2.11
CA GLY A 184 -6.08 8.72 1.79
C GLY A 184 -5.18 9.49 2.77
N ASP A 185 -5.72 10.56 3.32
CA ASP A 185 -5.07 11.38 4.32
C ASP A 185 -5.85 11.41 5.66
N MET A 186 -5.36 12.18 6.62
CA MET A 186 -5.95 12.24 7.97
C MET A 186 -7.36 12.85 8.00
N GLY A 187 -7.76 13.61 6.98
CA GLY A 187 -9.00 14.41 7.00
C GLY A 187 -10.03 14.08 5.93
N ARG A 188 -9.64 13.40 4.84
CA ARG A 188 -10.54 13.13 3.70
C ARG A 188 -11.06 11.71 3.63
N GLY A 189 -10.41 10.79 4.29
CA GLY A 189 -10.82 9.39 4.27
C GLY A 189 -9.91 8.47 3.45
N SER A 190 -10.35 7.23 3.29
CA SER A 190 -9.68 6.18 2.51
C SER A 190 -10.72 5.35 1.80
N TRP A 191 -10.25 4.46 0.94
CA TRP A 191 -11.12 3.57 0.21
C TRP A 191 -10.69 2.11 0.37
N LEU A 192 -11.68 1.24 0.41
CA LEU A 192 -11.52 -0.18 0.17
C LEU A 192 -12.10 -0.47 -1.21
N MET A 193 -11.28 -1.06 -2.08
CA MET A 193 -11.66 -1.45 -3.43
C MET A 193 -11.49 -2.96 -3.58
N ALA A 194 -12.06 -3.51 -4.63
CA ALA A 194 -11.88 -4.89 -5.08
C ALA A 194 -11.11 -4.93 -6.40
N GLY A 195 -10.37 -5.98 -6.66
CA GLY A 195 -9.80 -6.24 -7.98
C GLY A 195 -10.85 -6.16 -9.09
N PRO A 196 -10.45 -5.99 -10.35
CA PRO A 196 -11.39 -5.89 -11.47
C PRO A 196 -12.16 -7.20 -11.64
N ARG A 197 -13.36 -7.17 -12.25
CA ARG A 197 -14.12 -8.41 -12.54
C ARG A 197 -13.39 -9.33 -13.51
N THR A 198 -12.69 -8.73 -14.46
CA THR A 198 -11.87 -9.44 -15.43
C THR A 198 -10.43 -8.95 -15.32
N GLN A 199 -9.49 -9.88 -15.24
CA GLN A 199 -8.08 -9.55 -15.10
C GLN A 199 -7.59 -8.71 -16.28
N GLN A 200 -6.98 -7.57 -15.98
CA GLN A 200 -6.33 -6.70 -16.95
C GLN A 200 -4.82 -6.88 -16.86
N ASN A 201 -4.17 -7.10 -18.00
CA ASN A 201 -2.72 -7.31 -18.05
C ASN A 201 -1.91 -6.02 -18.19
N GLN A 202 -2.54 -4.89 -18.52
CA GLN A 202 -1.86 -3.62 -18.80
C GLN A 202 -1.02 -3.09 -17.62
N ALA A 203 -1.45 -3.36 -16.38
CA ALA A 203 -0.76 -2.95 -15.16
C ALA A 203 -0.27 -4.15 -14.33
N PHE A 204 -0.07 -5.30 -14.92
CA PHE A 204 0.32 -6.53 -14.24
C PHE A 204 -0.56 -6.82 -13.00
N GLY A 205 -1.88 -6.67 -13.14
CA GLY A 205 -2.82 -6.86 -12.03
C GLY A 205 -2.52 -5.96 -10.83
N SER A 206 -2.17 -4.70 -11.07
CA SER A 206 -1.83 -3.75 -10.02
C SER A 206 -2.79 -2.57 -10.00
N ALA A 207 -3.00 -2.00 -8.81
CA ALA A 207 -3.73 -0.75 -8.60
C ALA A 207 -2.95 0.19 -7.70
N CYS A 208 -3.41 1.43 -7.54
CA CYS A 208 -2.81 2.39 -6.63
C CYS A 208 -2.87 1.87 -5.17
N HIS A 209 -1.85 2.19 -4.36
CA HIS A 209 -1.80 1.81 -2.95
C HIS A 209 -2.22 2.94 -2.00
N GLY A 210 -2.53 4.13 -2.50
CA GLY A 210 -2.88 5.31 -1.72
C GLY A 210 -3.12 6.53 -2.59
N ALA A 211 -3.50 7.65 -1.98
CA ALA A 211 -3.75 8.90 -2.70
C ALA A 211 -2.51 9.47 -3.39
N GLY A 212 -1.32 9.15 -2.90
CA GLY A 212 -0.07 9.75 -3.36
C GLY A 212 0.10 11.19 -2.86
N ARG A 213 1.35 11.64 -2.78
CA ARG A 213 1.68 12.99 -2.27
C ARG A 213 1.59 14.05 -3.36
N ALA A 214 1.10 15.22 -2.99
CA ALA A 214 1.17 16.45 -3.78
C ALA A 214 2.37 17.32 -3.37
N LEU A 215 2.78 17.26 -2.08
CA LEU A 215 3.94 17.97 -1.55
C LEU A 215 4.98 16.99 -1.01
N SER A 216 6.26 17.33 -1.13
CA SER A 216 7.30 16.63 -0.38
C SER A 216 7.13 16.83 1.13
N ARG A 217 7.70 15.93 1.96
CA ARG A 217 7.64 16.10 3.42
C ARG A 217 8.25 17.43 3.86
N SER A 218 9.38 17.80 3.26
CA SER A 218 10.05 19.08 3.57
C SER A 218 9.19 20.28 3.18
N ALA A 219 8.52 20.26 2.02
CA ALA A 219 7.62 21.33 1.59
C ALA A 219 6.40 21.43 2.51
N ALA A 220 5.79 20.30 2.88
CA ALA A 220 4.65 20.26 3.79
C ALA A 220 5.00 20.85 5.16
N ARG A 221 6.15 20.48 5.75
CA ARG A 221 6.62 21.08 7.02
C ARG A 221 6.78 22.60 6.98
N LYS A 222 7.18 23.15 5.83
CA LYS A 222 7.37 24.60 5.67
C LYS A 222 6.06 25.36 5.44
N GLN A 223 5.07 24.73 4.82
CA GLN A 223 3.84 25.38 4.36
C GLN A 223 2.65 25.17 5.29
N ILE A 224 2.64 24.09 6.09
CA ILE A 224 1.47 23.68 6.86
C ILE A 224 1.74 23.85 8.36
N ASN A 225 0.89 24.65 9.02
CA ASN A 225 0.93 24.80 10.46
C ASN A 225 0.28 23.59 11.15
N ALA A 226 1.09 22.85 11.94
CA ALA A 226 0.67 21.63 12.62
C ALA A 226 -0.49 21.85 13.62
N GLU A 227 -0.41 22.93 14.41
CA GLU A 227 -1.39 23.22 15.47
C GLU A 227 -2.74 23.63 14.88
N GLN A 228 -2.72 24.50 13.87
CA GLN A 228 -3.94 24.85 13.14
C GLN A 228 -4.57 23.60 12.53
N LYS A 229 -3.75 22.70 11.94
CA LYS A 229 -4.27 21.49 11.33
C LYS A 229 -4.85 20.50 12.33
N GLU A 230 -4.22 20.35 13.48
CA GLU A 230 -4.77 19.54 14.58
C GLU A 230 -6.14 20.05 15.02
N ASN A 231 -6.28 21.38 15.21
CA ASN A 231 -7.55 22.00 15.58
C ASN A 231 -8.63 21.82 14.51
N GLU A 232 -8.29 21.98 13.23
CA GLU A 232 -9.22 21.75 12.12
C GLU A 232 -9.74 20.30 12.10
N LEU A 233 -8.86 19.31 12.31
CA LEU A 233 -9.24 17.89 12.36
C LEU A 233 -10.11 17.60 13.58
N ARG A 234 -9.76 18.16 14.75
CA ARG A 234 -10.54 18.04 15.97
C ARG A 234 -11.95 18.62 15.81
N ASN A 235 -12.08 19.79 15.17
CA ASN A 235 -13.37 20.41 14.87
C ASN A 235 -14.24 19.57 13.91
N LYS A 236 -13.61 18.70 13.10
CA LYS A 236 -14.31 17.69 12.29
C LYS A 236 -14.63 16.40 13.05
N GLY A 237 -14.37 16.34 14.36
CA GLY A 237 -14.58 15.15 15.18
C GLY A 237 -13.52 14.05 14.97
N ILE A 238 -12.36 14.40 14.39
CA ILE A 238 -11.27 13.44 14.15
C ILE A 238 -10.25 13.56 15.28
N ILE A 239 -10.04 12.48 16.02
CA ILE A 239 -9.01 12.40 17.06
C ILE A 239 -7.67 12.13 16.40
N VAL A 240 -6.68 12.99 16.62
CA VAL A 240 -5.35 12.82 16.07
C VAL A 240 -4.31 12.74 17.17
N GLN A 241 -3.51 11.68 17.15
CA GLN A 241 -2.35 11.52 18.02
C GLN A 241 -1.11 11.30 17.16
N ALA A 242 -0.13 12.17 17.28
CA ALA A 242 1.14 12.08 16.54
C ALA A 242 2.32 12.10 17.51
N ALA A 243 3.36 11.33 17.21
CA ALA A 243 4.56 11.26 18.03
C ALA A 243 5.33 12.62 18.05
N THR A 244 5.21 13.40 16.98
CA THR A 244 5.79 14.77 16.90
C THR A 244 4.86 15.70 16.13
N LYS A 245 4.92 17.01 16.41
CA LYS A 245 4.18 18.05 15.66
C LYS A 245 4.53 18.07 14.17
N ASN A 246 5.77 17.76 13.79
CA ASN A 246 6.20 17.72 12.40
C ASN A 246 5.42 16.70 11.56
N ILE A 247 5.06 15.57 12.16
CA ILE A 247 4.28 14.52 11.49
C ILE A 247 2.89 15.06 11.09
N LEU A 248 2.29 15.92 11.89
CA LEU A 248 0.98 16.53 11.56
C LEU A 248 1.04 17.36 10.29
N SER A 249 2.09 18.18 10.13
CA SER A 249 2.31 18.95 8.90
C SER A 249 2.61 18.05 7.70
N GLU A 250 3.48 17.03 7.89
CA GLU A 250 3.86 16.12 6.82
C GLU A 250 2.69 15.28 6.28
N GLU A 251 1.79 14.88 7.15
CA GLU A 251 0.68 13.99 6.85
C GLU A 251 -0.67 14.71 6.69
N ALA A 252 -0.64 16.06 6.65
CA ALA A 252 -1.83 16.87 6.47
C ALA A 252 -2.53 16.60 5.12
N PRO A 253 -3.86 16.81 5.04
CA PRO A 253 -4.62 16.58 3.81
C PRO A 253 -4.06 17.30 2.58
N GLU A 254 -3.53 18.50 2.73
CA GLU A 254 -2.97 19.32 1.65
C GLU A 254 -1.67 18.73 1.08
N ALA A 255 -0.98 17.88 1.84
CA ALA A 255 0.22 17.20 1.36
C ALA A 255 -0.07 16.04 0.41
N TYR A 256 -1.35 15.68 0.23
CA TYR A 256 -1.79 14.56 -0.59
C TYR A 256 -2.74 14.98 -1.71
N LYS A 257 -2.74 14.19 -2.80
CA LYS A 257 -3.75 14.29 -3.84
C LYS A 257 -5.13 13.95 -3.29
N ASN A 258 -6.18 14.41 -3.97
CA ASN A 258 -7.53 14.02 -3.61
C ASN A 258 -7.75 12.53 -3.86
N VAL A 259 -8.00 11.77 -2.78
CA VAL A 259 -8.17 10.32 -2.87
C VAL A 259 -9.37 9.95 -3.74
N ASP A 260 -10.46 10.70 -3.71
CA ASP A 260 -11.67 10.39 -4.47
C ASP A 260 -11.42 10.49 -5.98
N GLN A 261 -10.61 11.47 -6.44
CA GLN A 261 -10.16 11.55 -7.84
C GLN A 261 -9.24 10.38 -8.22
N VAL A 262 -8.36 9.95 -7.31
CA VAL A 262 -7.49 8.79 -7.56
C VAL A 262 -8.32 7.52 -7.71
N ILE A 263 -9.35 7.34 -6.88
CA ILE A 263 -10.27 6.20 -6.98
C ILE A 263 -11.06 6.22 -8.29
N GLU A 264 -11.59 7.38 -8.67
CA GLU A 264 -12.31 7.53 -9.93
C GLU A 264 -11.43 7.17 -11.14
N ASN A 265 -10.21 7.66 -11.19
CA ASN A 265 -9.26 7.35 -12.26
C ASN A 265 -8.87 5.86 -12.27
N THR A 266 -8.65 5.27 -11.10
CA THR A 266 -8.34 3.83 -10.95
C THR A 266 -9.49 2.96 -11.45
N SER A 267 -10.72 3.35 -11.12
CA SER A 267 -11.94 2.66 -11.56
C SER A 267 -12.17 2.82 -13.06
N ARG A 268 -12.02 4.02 -13.60
CA ARG A 268 -12.14 4.27 -15.07
C ARG A 268 -11.11 3.50 -15.88
N ALA A 269 -9.90 3.32 -15.34
CA ALA A 269 -8.86 2.50 -15.94
C ALA A 269 -9.09 0.98 -15.75
N ASN A 270 -10.19 0.59 -15.11
CA ASN A 270 -10.54 -0.80 -14.79
C ASN A 270 -9.42 -1.58 -14.03
N LEU A 271 -8.66 -0.88 -13.18
CA LEU A 271 -7.60 -1.48 -12.38
C LEU A 271 -8.13 -2.05 -11.06
N ALA A 272 -9.14 -1.41 -10.48
CA ALA A 272 -9.85 -1.88 -9.28
C ALA A 272 -11.23 -1.21 -9.23
N ARG A 273 -12.18 -1.84 -8.52
CA ARG A 273 -13.56 -1.37 -8.36
C ARG A 273 -13.76 -0.79 -6.96
N PRO A 274 -14.36 0.40 -6.79
CA PRO A 274 -14.65 0.95 -5.46
C PRO A 274 -15.71 0.08 -4.77
N VAL A 275 -15.49 -0.21 -3.48
CA VAL A 275 -16.44 -0.97 -2.62
C VAL A 275 -16.99 -0.08 -1.54
N LEU A 276 -16.15 0.49 -0.71
CA LEU A 276 -16.59 1.43 0.34
C LEU A 276 -15.59 2.53 0.60
N ARG A 277 -16.14 3.65 1.07
CA ARG A 277 -15.40 4.79 1.57
C ARG A 277 -15.29 4.72 3.08
N LEU A 278 -14.10 4.98 3.62
CA LEU A 278 -13.80 4.95 5.03
C LEU A 278 -13.60 6.38 5.54
N GLU A 279 -14.46 6.82 6.47
CA GLU A 279 -14.33 8.14 7.10
C GLU A 279 -13.43 8.07 8.34
N PRO A 280 -12.48 8.99 8.51
CA PRO A 280 -11.59 8.96 9.66
C PRO A 280 -12.35 9.35 10.95
N MET A 281 -12.15 8.57 12.01
CA MET A 281 -12.58 8.88 13.38
C MET A 281 -11.39 9.18 14.28
N ALA A 282 -10.35 8.38 14.17
CA ALA A 282 -9.11 8.55 14.90
C ALA A 282 -7.91 8.19 14.03
N VAL A 283 -6.82 8.91 14.19
CA VAL A 283 -5.57 8.71 13.46
C VAL A 283 -4.39 8.74 14.44
N ILE A 284 -3.62 7.65 14.47
CA ILE A 284 -2.40 7.55 15.27
C ILE A 284 -1.21 7.48 14.32
N LYS A 285 -0.26 8.38 14.48
CA LYS A 285 0.96 8.50 13.64
C LYS A 285 2.21 8.40 14.52
N GLY A 286 3.11 7.46 14.20
CA GLY A 286 4.36 7.24 14.92
C GLY A 286 5.59 7.24 14.03
#